data_931e5756d180cb1b3e1121c3967e7ccc
#
_entry.id   931e5756d180cb1b3e1121c3967e7ccc
#
_cell.length_a   1.000
_cell.length_b   1.000
_cell.length_c   1.000
_cell.angle_alpha   90.00
_cell.angle_beta   90.00
_cell.angle_gamma   90.00
#
_symmetry.space_group_name_H-M   'P 1'
#
loop_
_entity.id
_entity.type
_entity.pdbx_description
1 polymer ?
#
loop_
_entity_poly.entity_id
_entity_poly.type
_entity_poly.pdbx_seq_one_letter_code
_entity_poly.pdbx_strand_id
1 'polypeptide(L)'
;TIIPNTATRQDTEGTNRPGGSYMQTFLGILIPFLGTTAGAACVFFMKKSLGDLVQRSLAGFAAGVMVAASIWSLLIPAIEQSAAMGTFAFFSALLGFWLGVLFLLALDHLIPHLHVGSEQAEGPKSRLARTTMMVLAVTLHNIPEGMAVGVMYAGFLAGSTQITAASALALSIGIAIQNFPEGAIISMPLRAEGQRKGNAFLGGVLSGVVEPIGAVLTIIATQFIVPALPYLLSFAAGAMLYVVVEELIPEMSQGQHSNLGTVFFAAGFSIMMVLDVALG
;
A
#
# COMPACT_ATOMS: atom_id res chain seq x y z
N THR A 1 50.71 -7.04 -29.97
CA THR A 1 50.41 -5.64 -29.61
C THR A 1 48.91 -5.53 -29.38
N ILE A 2 48.51 -5.62 -28.12
CA ILE A 2 47.11 -5.53 -27.69
C ILE A 2 46.93 -4.14 -27.07
N ILE A 3 46.11 -3.31 -27.69
CA ILE A 3 45.73 -1.99 -27.20
C ILE A 3 44.62 -2.21 -26.14
N PRO A 4 44.78 -1.76 -24.90
CA PRO A 4 43.66 -1.82 -23.94
C PRO A 4 42.63 -0.73 -24.27
N ASN A 5 41.41 -1.15 -24.52
CA ASN A 5 40.27 -0.29 -24.72
C ASN A 5 39.88 0.35 -23.37
N THR A 6 40.28 1.59 -23.17
CA THR A 6 39.80 2.43 -22.06
C THR A 6 38.39 2.90 -22.40
N ALA A 7 37.38 2.03 -22.16
CA ALA A 7 36.01 2.46 -22.10
C ALA A 7 35.87 3.35 -20.89
N THR A 8 35.68 4.62 -21.10
CA THR A 8 35.34 5.65 -20.12
C THR A 8 34.12 5.19 -19.33
N ARG A 9 34.39 4.86 -18.08
CA ARG A 9 33.40 4.77 -17.02
C ARG A 9 32.87 6.19 -16.82
N GLN A 10 31.81 6.54 -17.53
CA GLN A 10 31.12 7.78 -17.26
C GLN A 10 30.49 7.67 -15.85
N ASP A 11 31.01 8.50 -15.01
CA ASP A 11 30.61 8.69 -13.62
C ASP A 11 29.13 9.04 -13.55
N THR A 12 28.32 8.10 -13.06
CA THR A 12 27.00 8.36 -12.50
C THR A 12 27.13 8.84 -11.03
N GLU A 13 28.12 9.67 -10.76
CA GLU A 13 28.35 10.32 -9.46
C GLU A 13 27.50 11.58 -9.29
N GLY A 14 26.19 11.53 -9.65
CA GLY A 14 25.33 12.73 -9.60
C GLY A 14 24.31 12.80 -8.46
N THR A 15 24.01 11.69 -7.77
CA THR A 15 22.81 11.66 -6.91
C THR A 15 23.02 11.20 -5.46
N ASN A 16 24.22 10.87 -5.03
CA ASN A 16 24.46 10.35 -3.69
C ASN A 16 24.91 11.43 -2.67
N ARG A 17 24.29 12.62 -2.72
CA ARG A 17 24.39 13.56 -1.59
C ARG A 17 23.35 13.14 -0.53
N PRO A 18 23.70 13.07 0.75
CA PRO A 18 22.75 12.68 1.81
C PRO A 18 21.41 13.43 1.75
N GLY A 19 21.45 14.72 1.39
CA GLY A 19 20.25 15.52 1.20
C GLY A 19 19.35 15.08 0.05
N GLY A 20 19.89 14.46 -1.03
CA GLY A 20 19.12 13.95 -2.15
C GLY A 20 18.28 12.72 -1.76
N SER A 21 18.85 11.81 -0.99
CA SER A 21 18.15 10.60 -0.53
C SER A 21 16.98 10.92 0.42
N TYR A 22 17.17 11.88 1.32
CA TYR A 22 16.09 12.32 2.21
C TYR A 22 14.94 13.03 1.46
N MET A 23 15.26 13.84 0.43
CA MET A 23 14.24 14.48 -0.40
C MET A 23 13.45 13.44 -1.21
N GLN A 24 14.12 12.45 -1.78
CA GLN A 24 13.46 11.33 -2.50
C GLN A 24 12.55 10.54 -1.57
N THR A 25 13.01 10.24 -0.36
CA THR A 25 12.23 9.56 0.68
C THR A 25 11.00 10.37 1.07
N PHE A 26 11.16 11.66 1.33
CA PHE A 26 10.04 12.54 1.69
C PHE A 26 8.97 12.58 0.58
N LEU A 27 9.38 12.77 -0.67
CA LEU A 27 8.45 12.77 -1.80
C LEU A 27 7.78 11.40 -1.97
N GLY A 28 8.54 10.32 -1.86
CA GLY A 28 8.02 8.97 -2.00
C GLY A 28 6.97 8.61 -0.96
N ILE A 29 7.16 9.03 0.29
CA ILE A 29 6.20 8.83 1.38
C ILE A 29 4.88 9.58 1.11
N LEU A 30 4.93 10.74 0.45
CA LEU A 30 3.74 11.54 0.17
C LEU A 30 2.95 11.04 -1.04
N ILE A 31 3.57 10.32 -1.98
CA ILE A 31 2.93 9.87 -3.22
C ILE A 31 1.66 9.04 -2.96
N PRO A 32 1.63 8.01 -2.11
CA PRO A 32 0.42 7.27 -1.79
C PRO A 32 -0.71 8.16 -1.26
N PHE A 33 -0.42 8.97 -0.26
CA PHE A 33 -1.37 9.92 0.32
C PHE A 33 -1.96 10.90 -0.71
N LEU A 34 -1.15 11.34 -1.69
CA LEU A 34 -1.65 12.16 -2.79
C LEU A 34 -2.61 11.38 -3.69
N GLY A 35 -2.40 10.07 -3.87
CA GLY A 35 -3.33 9.17 -4.55
C GLY A 35 -4.70 9.15 -3.87
N THR A 36 -4.74 8.84 -2.57
CA THR A 36 -5.95 8.86 -1.74
C THR A 36 -6.65 10.23 -1.77
N THR A 37 -5.87 11.31 -1.63
CA THR A 37 -6.40 12.68 -1.69
C THR A 37 -7.01 13.03 -3.04
N ALA A 38 -6.36 12.63 -4.14
CA ALA A 38 -6.85 12.86 -5.49
C ALA A 38 -8.14 12.06 -5.76
N GLY A 39 -8.21 10.81 -5.29
CA GLY A 39 -9.42 10.01 -5.31
C GLY A 39 -10.56 10.62 -4.53
N ALA A 40 -10.29 11.06 -3.30
CA ALA A 40 -11.28 11.75 -2.47
C ALA A 40 -11.83 13.04 -3.16
N ALA A 41 -11.02 13.74 -3.95
CA ALA A 41 -11.44 14.93 -4.68
C ALA A 41 -12.48 14.66 -5.78
N CYS A 42 -12.69 13.40 -6.19
CA CYS A 42 -13.75 13.03 -7.13
C CYS A 42 -15.14 13.49 -6.66
N VAL A 43 -15.37 13.63 -5.34
CA VAL A 43 -16.63 14.11 -4.77
C VAL A 43 -17.01 15.53 -5.22
N PHE A 44 -16.07 16.35 -5.66
CA PHE A 44 -16.35 17.71 -6.16
C PHE A 44 -16.93 17.68 -7.58
N PHE A 45 -16.56 16.70 -8.39
CA PHE A 45 -16.90 16.61 -9.81
C PHE A 45 -18.04 15.64 -10.07
N MET A 46 -18.14 14.55 -9.31
CA MET A 46 -19.18 13.54 -9.49
C MET A 46 -20.49 13.96 -8.79
N LYS A 47 -21.61 13.69 -9.47
CA LYS A 47 -22.97 14.02 -8.96
C LYS A 47 -23.68 12.82 -8.33
N LYS A 48 -23.24 11.61 -8.63
CA LYS A 48 -23.84 10.34 -8.17
C LYS A 48 -22.76 9.47 -7.53
N SER A 49 -23.17 8.55 -6.66
CA SER A 49 -22.30 7.47 -6.16
C SER A 49 -21.74 6.66 -7.32
N LEU A 50 -20.61 6.01 -7.07
CA LEU A 50 -20.06 5.03 -8.00
C LEU A 50 -21.07 3.87 -8.15
N GLY A 51 -21.28 3.43 -9.39
CA GLY A 51 -22.11 2.26 -9.63
C GLY A 51 -21.38 0.97 -9.21
N ASP A 52 -22.13 -0.05 -8.81
CA ASP A 52 -21.58 -1.31 -8.29
C ASP A 52 -20.51 -1.96 -9.20
N LEU A 53 -20.72 -1.90 -10.53
CA LEU A 53 -19.74 -2.43 -11.48
C LEU A 53 -18.41 -1.68 -11.44
N VAL A 54 -18.46 -0.36 -11.26
CA VAL A 54 -17.25 0.47 -11.14
C VAL A 54 -16.54 0.19 -9.83
N GLN A 55 -17.26 0.12 -8.70
CA GLN A 55 -16.69 -0.23 -7.40
C GLN A 55 -15.98 -1.58 -7.45
N ARG A 56 -16.64 -2.64 -7.96
CA ARG A 56 -16.03 -3.97 -8.11
C ARG A 56 -14.80 -3.97 -9.01
N SER A 57 -14.83 -3.20 -10.10
CA SER A 57 -13.68 -3.07 -10.99
C SER A 57 -12.50 -2.40 -10.28
N LEU A 58 -12.77 -1.35 -9.50
CA LEU A 58 -11.76 -0.63 -8.75
C LEU A 58 -11.19 -1.46 -7.60
N ALA A 59 -12.05 -2.18 -6.85
CA ALA A 59 -11.62 -3.11 -5.80
C ALA A 59 -10.76 -4.25 -6.38
N GLY A 60 -11.18 -4.84 -7.50
CA GLY A 60 -10.38 -5.85 -8.21
C GLY A 60 -9.02 -5.30 -8.65
N PHE A 61 -8.99 -4.09 -9.21
CA PHE A 61 -7.75 -3.44 -9.64
C PHE A 61 -6.79 -3.21 -8.45
N ALA A 62 -7.29 -2.64 -7.35
CA ALA A 62 -6.52 -2.42 -6.13
C ALA A 62 -5.98 -3.73 -5.56
N ALA A 63 -6.82 -4.77 -5.46
CA ALA A 63 -6.40 -6.11 -5.02
C ALA A 63 -5.25 -6.66 -5.87
N GLY A 64 -5.32 -6.51 -7.20
CA GLY A 64 -4.28 -6.95 -8.11
C GLY A 64 -2.95 -6.23 -7.90
N VAL A 65 -2.98 -4.90 -7.75
CA VAL A 65 -1.79 -4.08 -7.43
C VAL A 65 -1.18 -4.52 -6.11
N MET A 66 -2.00 -4.66 -5.04
CA MET A 66 -1.53 -5.05 -3.71
C MET A 66 -0.90 -6.43 -3.68
N VAL A 67 -1.48 -7.42 -4.38
CA VAL A 67 -0.90 -8.77 -4.47
C VAL A 67 0.46 -8.73 -5.17
N ALA A 68 0.58 -8.03 -6.29
CA ALA A 68 1.84 -7.90 -7.00
C ALA A 68 2.90 -7.20 -6.14
N ALA A 69 2.57 -6.06 -5.52
CA ALA A 69 3.45 -5.33 -4.62
C ALA A 69 3.92 -6.19 -3.44
N SER A 70 3.00 -6.95 -2.82
CA SER A 70 3.33 -7.86 -1.71
C SER A 70 4.36 -8.92 -2.12
N ILE A 71 4.32 -9.39 -3.36
CA ILE A 71 5.25 -10.42 -3.85
C ILE A 71 6.57 -9.79 -4.26
N TRP A 72 6.57 -8.86 -5.23
CA TRP A 72 7.80 -8.34 -5.86
C TRP A 72 8.51 -7.30 -4.99
N SER A 73 7.78 -6.33 -4.44
CA SER A 73 8.41 -5.26 -3.66
C SER A 73 8.74 -5.66 -2.21
N LEU A 74 8.07 -6.69 -1.64
CA LEU A 74 8.19 -6.99 -0.22
C LEU A 74 8.70 -8.40 0.06
N LEU A 75 8.02 -9.47 -0.39
CA LEU A 75 8.39 -10.85 -0.04
C LEU A 75 9.67 -11.31 -0.71
N ILE A 76 9.86 -11.03 -1.99
CA ILE A 76 11.08 -11.40 -2.71
C ILE A 76 12.30 -10.71 -2.09
N PRO A 77 12.33 -9.37 -1.89
CA PRO A 77 13.44 -8.71 -1.21
C PRO A 77 13.68 -9.21 0.23
N ALA A 78 12.62 -9.57 0.97
CA ALA A 78 12.77 -10.14 2.32
C ALA A 78 13.52 -11.49 2.31
N ILE A 79 13.20 -12.36 1.35
CA ILE A 79 13.87 -13.65 1.18
C ILE A 79 15.32 -13.45 0.72
N GLU A 80 15.55 -12.57 -0.24
CA GLU A 80 16.88 -12.27 -0.78
C GLU A 80 17.82 -11.68 0.28
N GLN A 81 17.33 -10.78 1.12
CA GLN A 81 18.10 -10.24 2.25
C GLN A 81 18.45 -11.31 3.31
N SER A 82 17.70 -12.39 3.34
CA SER A 82 17.94 -13.53 4.24
C SER A 82 18.77 -14.64 3.61
N ALA A 83 19.33 -14.43 2.41
CA ALA A 83 20.08 -15.45 1.64
C ALA A 83 21.27 -16.06 2.42
N ALA A 84 21.87 -15.32 3.36
CA ALA A 84 22.92 -15.83 4.25
C ALA A 84 22.45 -17.02 5.13
N MET A 85 21.13 -17.19 5.34
CA MET A 85 20.53 -18.31 6.05
C MET A 85 20.42 -19.59 5.19
N GLY A 86 20.86 -19.56 3.94
CA GLY A 86 20.78 -20.70 3.01
C GLY A 86 19.35 -21.20 2.82
N THR A 87 19.13 -22.50 3.02
CA THR A 87 17.79 -23.11 2.87
C THR A 87 16.74 -22.59 3.86
N PHE A 88 17.14 -21.90 4.93
CA PHE A 88 16.26 -21.30 5.92
C PHE A 88 15.91 -19.83 5.63
N ALA A 89 16.29 -19.27 4.48
CA ALA A 89 15.99 -17.89 4.10
C ALA A 89 14.48 -17.57 4.13
N PHE A 90 13.64 -18.57 3.89
CA PHE A 90 12.18 -18.43 3.96
C PHE A 90 11.66 -18.15 5.38
N PHE A 91 12.43 -18.44 6.43
CA PHE A 91 11.94 -18.36 7.81
C PHE A 91 11.63 -16.93 8.25
N SER A 92 12.47 -15.97 7.86
CA SER A 92 12.22 -14.55 8.12
C SER A 92 10.94 -14.06 7.42
N ALA A 93 10.77 -14.46 6.15
CA ALA A 93 9.59 -14.13 5.37
C ALA A 93 8.32 -14.77 5.96
N LEU A 94 8.39 -16.05 6.33
CA LEU A 94 7.27 -16.77 6.94
C LEU A 94 6.84 -16.15 8.27
N LEU A 95 7.79 -15.88 9.16
CA LEU A 95 7.49 -15.32 10.48
C LEU A 95 6.94 -13.90 10.38
N GLY A 96 7.59 -13.03 9.60
CA GLY A 96 7.11 -11.66 9.41
C GLY A 96 5.72 -11.64 8.79
N PHE A 97 5.49 -12.45 7.75
CA PHE A 97 4.20 -12.56 7.08
C PHE A 97 3.06 -12.90 8.07
N TRP A 98 3.24 -13.96 8.88
CA TRP A 98 2.23 -14.33 9.87
C TRP A 98 2.03 -13.27 10.94
N LEU A 99 3.09 -12.60 11.38
CA LEU A 99 2.96 -11.48 12.32
C LEU A 99 2.16 -10.33 11.72
N GLY A 100 2.32 -10.04 10.43
CA GLY A 100 1.53 -9.04 9.72
C GLY A 100 0.05 -9.40 9.62
N VAL A 101 -0.25 -10.64 9.23
CA VAL A 101 -1.63 -11.17 9.21
C VAL A 101 -2.28 -11.07 10.59
N LEU A 102 -1.59 -11.54 11.64
CA LEU A 102 -2.12 -11.53 13.00
C LEU A 102 -2.28 -10.11 13.56
N PHE A 103 -1.42 -9.19 13.16
CA PHE A 103 -1.50 -7.78 13.54
C PHE A 103 -2.79 -7.15 12.98
N LEU A 104 -3.08 -7.33 11.68
CA LEU A 104 -4.30 -6.81 11.08
C LEU A 104 -5.54 -7.48 11.66
N LEU A 105 -5.52 -8.80 11.81
CA LEU A 105 -6.60 -9.54 12.46
C LEU A 105 -6.88 -8.99 13.87
N ALA A 106 -5.84 -8.65 14.63
CA ALA A 106 -6.01 -8.04 15.95
C ALA A 106 -6.60 -6.63 15.88
N LEU A 107 -6.15 -5.78 14.95
CA LEU A 107 -6.71 -4.44 14.74
C LEU A 107 -8.19 -4.50 14.34
N ASP A 108 -8.53 -5.40 13.45
CA ASP A 108 -9.87 -5.67 12.98
C ASP A 108 -10.84 -6.00 14.13
N HIS A 109 -10.39 -6.82 15.07
CA HIS A 109 -11.15 -7.16 16.27
C HIS A 109 -11.17 -6.07 17.34
N LEU A 110 -10.21 -5.17 17.38
CA LEU A 110 -10.07 -4.16 18.44
C LEU A 110 -10.67 -2.80 18.06
N ILE A 111 -10.81 -2.50 16.77
CA ILE A 111 -11.29 -1.19 16.29
C ILE A 111 -12.69 -1.34 15.71
N PRO A 112 -13.69 -0.57 16.21
CA PRO A 112 -15.02 -0.59 15.61
C PRO A 112 -15.00 0.06 14.25
N HIS A 113 -15.34 -0.68 13.20
CA HIS A 113 -15.35 -0.21 11.83
C HIS A 113 -16.51 -0.78 11.03
N LEU A 114 -16.78 -0.24 9.83
CA LEU A 114 -17.87 -0.65 8.97
C LEU A 114 -17.44 -0.57 7.51
N HIS A 115 -17.51 -1.71 6.83
CA HIS A 115 -17.22 -1.76 5.41
C HIS A 115 -18.30 -1.10 4.56
N VAL A 116 -17.89 -0.54 3.41
CA VAL A 116 -18.81 0.09 2.47
C VAL A 116 -19.78 -0.98 1.93
N GLY A 117 -21.09 -0.70 2.04
CA GLY A 117 -22.13 -1.64 1.62
C GLY A 117 -22.55 -2.67 2.69
N SER A 118 -21.87 -2.74 3.84
CA SER A 118 -22.28 -3.57 4.98
C SER A 118 -23.30 -2.86 5.87
N GLU A 119 -24.22 -3.63 6.44
CA GLU A 119 -25.15 -3.15 7.48
C GLU A 119 -24.67 -3.49 8.91
N GLN A 120 -23.71 -4.41 9.02
CA GLN A 120 -23.18 -4.86 10.31
C GLN A 120 -21.79 -4.30 10.51
N ALA A 121 -21.60 -3.59 11.64
CA ALA A 121 -20.30 -3.11 12.05
C ALA A 121 -19.49 -4.25 12.68
N GLU A 122 -18.21 -4.25 12.43
CA GLU A 122 -17.23 -5.18 12.99
C GLU A 122 -16.50 -4.56 14.19
N GLY A 123 -15.77 -5.40 14.94
CA GLY A 123 -15.10 -5.00 16.18
C GLY A 123 -16.04 -4.76 17.37
N PRO A 124 -15.59 -4.03 18.40
CA PRO A 124 -16.35 -3.79 19.61
C PRO A 124 -17.59 -2.95 19.34
N LYS A 125 -18.69 -3.21 20.09
CA LYS A 125 -19.90 -2.38 20.03
C LYS A 125 -19.56 -0.91 20.30
N SER A 126 -19.86 -0.04 19.35
CA SER A 126 -19.55 1.39 19.40
C SER A 126 -20.78 2.25 19.19
N ARG A 127 -20.73 3.49 19.73
CA ARG A 127 -21.71 4.55 19.47
C ARG A 127 -21.24 5.53 18.39
N LEU A 128 -20.16 5.21 17.68
CA LEU A 128 -19.64 6.04 16.60
C LEU A 128 -20.66 6.13 15.47
N ALA A 129 -20.70 7.29 14.82
CA ALA A 129 -21.53 7.47 13.64
C ALA A 129 -21.10 6.48 12.52
N ARG A 130 -22.05 6.00 11.73
CA ARG A 130 -21.81 5.11 10.59
C ARG A 130 -20.68 5.63 9.68
N THR A 131 -20.72 6.93 9.36
CA THR A 131 -19.71 7.59 8.56
C THR A 131 -18.31 7.54 9.17
N THR A 132 -18.18 7.65 10.47
CA THR A 132 -16.89 7.53 11.18
C THR A 132 -16.36 6.11 11.11
N MET A 133 -17.21 5.10 11.27
CA MET A 133 -16.82 3.70 11.17
C MET A 133 -16.37 3.32 9.75
N MET A 134 -17.00 3.89 8.72
CA MET A 134 -16.56 3.72 7.32
C MET A 134 -15.18 4.33 7.07
N VAL A 135 -14.90 5.52 7.60
CA VAL A 135 -13.57 6.13 7.51
C VAL A 135 -12.53 5.29 8.24
N LEU A 136 -12.88 4.74 9.42
CA LEU A 136 -11.98 3.88 10.20
C LEU A 136 -11.64 2.58 9.45
N ALA A 137 -12.58 1.96 8.75
CA ALA A 137 -12.32 0.77 7.95
C ALA A 137 -11.15 1.01 6.99
N VAL A 138 -11.26 2.00 6.10
CA VAL A 138 -10.18 2.29 5.14
C VAL A 138 -8.92 2.86 5.81
N THR A 139 -9.05 3.54 6.95
CA THR A 139 -7.87 3.94 7.73
C THR A 139 -7.05 2.73 8.19
N LEU A 140 -7.71 1.64 8.57
CA LEU A 140 -7.03 0.39 8.96
C LEU A 140 -6.24 -0.22 7.80
N HIS A 141 -6.78 -0.14 6.58
CA HIS A 141 -6.12 -0.66 5.37
C HIS A 141 -4.91 0.16 4.96
N ASN A 142 -4.98 1.47 5.11
CA ASN A 142 -3.91 2.39 4.75
C ASN A 142 -2.70 2.30 5.71
N ILE A 143 -2.85 1.69 6.91
CA ILE A 143 -1.74 1.45 7.83
C ILE A 143 -0.67 0.53 7.21
N PRO A 144 -0.99 -0.68 6.73
CA PRO A 144 -0.02 -1.56 6.05
C PRO A 144 0.65 -0.94 4.84
N GLU A 145 -0.07 -0.14 4.09
CA GLU A 145 0.45 0.56 2.91
C GLU A 145 1.52 1.58 3.28
N GLY A 146 1.22 2.42 4.28
CA GLY A 146 2.20 3.33 4.84
C GLY A 146 3.43 2.60 5.39
N MET A 147 3.24 1.49 6.10
CA MET A 147 4.33 0.66 6.59
C MET A 147 5.15 0.04 5.46
N ALA A 148 4.53 -0.45 4.39
CA ALA A 148 5.21 -1.00 3.22
C ALA A 148 6.13 0.04 2.56
N VAL A 149 5.62 1.25 2.31
CA VAL A 149 6.43 2.37 1.80
C VAL A 149 7.55 2.71 2.78
N GLY A 150 7.25 2.78 4.07
CA GLY A 150 8.22 3.10 5.12
C GLY A 150 9.37 2.11 5.18
N VAL A 151 9.11 0.80 5.12
CA VAL A 151 10.15 -0.21 5.18
C VAL A 151 11.03 -0.23 3.91
N MET A 152 10.44 0.03 2.74
CA MET A 152 11.21 0.17 1.49
C MET A 152 12.16 1.36 1.54
N TYR A 153 11.68 2.54 1.96
CA TYR A 153 12.56 3.70 2.11
C TYR A 153 13.57 3.54 3.27
N ALA A 154 13.23 2.82 4.33
CA ALA A 154 14.19 2.46 5.37
C ALA A 154 15.32 1.58 4.82
N GLY A 155 15.00 0.57 4.02
CA GLY A 155 15.98 -0.26 3.34
C GLY A 155 16.87 0.52 2.38
N PHE A 156 16.29 1.41 1.59
CA PHE A 156 17.04 2.32 0.71
C PHE A 156 18.01 3.21 1.51
N LEU A 157 17.53 3.86 2.58
CA LEU A 157 18.37 4.72 3.44
C LEU A 157 19.45 3.95 4.19
N ALA A 158 19.21 2.69 4.52
CA ALA A 158 20.19 1.79 5.13
C ALA A 158 21.24 1.26 4.13
N GLY A 159 21.12 1.58 2.83
CA GLY A 159 22.05 1.12 1.79
C GLY A 159 21.90 -0.35 1.45
N SER A 160 20.68 -0.91 1.57
CA SER A 160 20.41 -2.29 1.13
C SER A 160 20.73 -2.46 -0.36
N THR A 161 21.39 -3.54 -0.70
CA THR A 161 21.73 -3.87 -2.11
C THR A 161 20.51 -4.34 -2.92
N GLN A 162 19.46 -4.81 -2.24
CA GLN A 162 18.22 -5.31 -2.83
C GLN A 162 17.14 -4.24 -2.95
N ILE A 163 17.29 -3.07 -2.29
CA ILE A 163 16.28 -2.01 -2.30
C ILE A 163 16.90 -0.73 -2.84
N THR A 164 16.52 -0.38 -4.07
CA THR A 164 16.94 0.84 -4.74
C THR A 164 15.96 1.99 -4.50
N ALA A 165 16.36 3.23 -4.78
CA ALA A 165 15.42 4.35 -4.80
C ALA A 165 14.31 4.15 -5.84
N ALA A 166 14.63 3.48 -6.95
CA ALA A 166 13.70 3.22 -8.03
C ALA A 166 12.66 2.17 -7.63
N SER A 167 13.06 1.06 -6.96
CA SER A 167 12.11 0.06 -6.45
C SER A 167 11.21 0.64 -5.35
N ALA A 168 11.73 1.46 -4.43
CA ALA A 168 10.92 2.15 -3.44
C ALA A 168 9.91 3.12 -4.08
N LEU A 169 10.32 3.83 -5.13
CA LEU A 169 9.44 4.72 -5.89
C LEU A 169 8.37 3.94 -6.68
N ALA A 170 8.74 2.80 -7.27
CA ALA A 170 7.80 1.92 -7.99
C ALA A 170 6.65 1.47 -7.06
N LEU A 171 7.00 1.02 -5.84
CA LEU A 171 6.00 0.68 -4.83
C LEU A 171 5.13 1.89 -4.47
N SER A 172 5.72 3.07 -4.22
CA SER A 172 4.96 4.29 -3.88
C SER A 172 3.97 4.67 -4.99
N ILE A 173 4.38 4.58 -6.24
CA ILE A 173 3.52 4.86 -7.40
C ILE A 173 2.40 3.81 -7.51
N GLY A 174 2.74 2.53 -7.35
CA GLY A 174 1.77 1.44 -7.37
C GLY A 174 0.68 1.63 -6.32
N ILE A 175 1.08 1.91 -5.07
CA ILE A 175 0.15 2.21 -3.98
C ILE A 175 -0.67 3.47 -4.28
N ALA A 176 -0.09 4.54 -4.81
CA ALA A 176 -0.85 5.74 -5.17
C ALA A 176 -1.92 5.48 -6.24
N ILE A 177 -1.63 4.62 -7.21
CA ILE A 177 -2.57 4.25 -8.27
C ILE A 177 -3.77 3.50 -7.68
N GLN A 178 -3.57 2.57 -6.73
CA GLN A 178 -4.68 1.87 -6.06
C GLN A 178 -5.42 2.75 -5.06
N ASN A 179 -4.74 3.65 -4.36
CA ASN A 179 -5.33 4.57 -3.38
C ASN A 179 -6.25 5.62 -4.01
N PHE A 180 -6.06 5.92 -5.30
CA PHE A 180 -6.99 6.82 -6.00
C PHE A 180 -8.43 6.25 -6.01
N PRO A 181 -8.70 5.00 -6.44
CA PRO A 181 -9.99 4.35 -6.20
C PRO A 181 -10.48 4.40 -4.75
N GLU A 182 -9.62 4.10 -3.80
CA GLU A 182 -9.99 4.01 -2.37
C GLU A 182 -10.46 5.34 -1.81
N GLY A 183 -9.76 6.44 -2.11
CA GLY A 183 -10.19 7.79 -1.75
C GLY A 183 -11.58 8.14 -2.30
N ALA A 184 -11.89 7.70 -3.53
CA ALA A 184 -13.20 7.88 -4.14
C ALA A 184 -14.28 7.00 -3.49
N ILE A 185 -13.95 5.74 -3.17
CA ILE A 185 -14.84 4.79 -2.51
C ILE A 185 -15.26 5.28 -1.12
N ILE A 186 -14.43 6.06 -0.41
CA ILE A 186 -14.83 6.69 0.86
C ILE A 186 -15.64 7.96 0.64
N SER A 187 -15.10 8.90 -0.12
CA SER A 187 -15.67 10.24 -0.21
C SER A 187 -17.06 10.25 -0.87
N MET A 188 -17.29 9.36 -1.82
CA MET A 188 -18.57 9.31 -2.56
C MET A 188 -19.73 8.75 -1.71
N PRO A 189 -19.62 7.63 -0.97
CA PRO A 189 -20.66 7.21 -0.03
C PRO A 189 -20.92 8.21 1.09
N LEU A 190 -19.88 8.81 1.68
CA LEU A 190 -20.06 9.87 2.68
C LEU A 190 -20.92 11.01 2.16
N ARG A 191 -20.73 11.38 0.89
CA ARG A 191 -21.58 12.38 0.21
C ARG A 191 -23.00 11.86 -0.01
N ALA A 192 -23.17 10.59 -0.38
CA ALA A 192 -24.49 9.98 -0.58
C ALA A 192 -25.30 9.91 0.73
N GLU A 193 -24.65 9.73 1.87
CA GLU A 193 -25.25 9.80 3.22
C GLU A 193 -25.58 11.22 3.70
N GLY A 194 -25.46 12.23 2.83
CA GLY A 194 -25.87 13.61 3.11
C GLY A 194 -24.75 14.53 3.63
N GLN A 195 -23.52 14.07 3.75
CA GLN A 195 -22.38 14.91 4.12
C GLN A 195 -22.18 16.04 3.09
N ARG A 196 -21.69 17.21 3.56
CA ARG A 196 -21.25 18.26 2.63
C ARG A 196 -20.03 17.78 1.84
N LYS A 197 -19.88 18.21 0.57
CA LYS A 197 -18.74 17.81 -0.28
C LYS A 197 -17.39 18.00 0.40
N GLY A 198 -17.19 19.13 1.11
CA GLY A 198 -15.95 19.38 1.86
C GLY A 198 -15.71 18.39 2.99
N ASN A 199 -16.75 18.00 3.75
CA ASN A 199 -16.63 17.03 4.83
C ASN A 199 -16.39 15.63 4.27
N ALA A 200 -17.04 15.25 3.19
CA ALA A 200 -16.84 13.99 2.51
C ALA A 200 -15.40 13.89 1.94
N PHE A 201 -14.91 14.95 1.31
CA PHE A 201 -13.51 15.06 0.88
C PHE A 201 -12.55 14.91 2.04
N LEU A 202 -12.77 15.65 3.14
CA LEU A 202 -11.93 15.59 4.33
C LEU A 202 -11.92 14.20 4.95
N GLY A 203 -13.04 13.48 4.94
CA GLY A 203 -13.13 12.09 5.40
C GLY A 203 -12.19 11.17 4.61
N GLY A 204 -12.19 11.29 3.27
CA GLY A 204 -11.26 10.56 2.41
C GLY A 204 -9.80 10.97 2.62
N VAL A 205 -9.51 12.27 2.78
CA VAL A 205 -8.14 12.73 3.08
C VAL A 205 -7.65 12.19 4.43
N LEU A 206 -8.49 12.24 5.46
CA LEU A 206 -8.12 11.77 6.80
C LEU A 206 -7.86 10.27 6.86
N SER A 207 -8.54 9.45 6.05
CA SER A 207 -8.22 8.02 5.97
C SER A 207 -6.82 7.76 5.42
N GLY A 208 -6.32 8.60 4.51
CA GLY A 208 -4.99 8.49 3.94
C GLY A 208 -3.87 9.08 4.80
N VAL A 209 -4.16 9.93 5.79
CA VAL A 209 -3.11 10.57 6.64
C VAL A 209 -2.26 9.54 7.38
N VAL A 210 -2.79 8.36 7.67
CA VAL A 210 -2.04 7.30 8.35
C VAL A 210 -0.92 6.70 7.48
N GLU A 211 -0.98 6.85 6.17
CA GLU A 211 0.06 6.37 5.25
C GLU A 211 1.41 7.07 5.50
N PRO A 212 1.53 8.41 5.39
CA PRO A 212 2.80 9.08 5.70
C PRO A 212 3.20 8.94 7.16
N ILE A 213 2.25 8.89 8.10
CA ILE A 213 2.54 8.65 9.52
C ILE A 213 3.13 7.24 9.70
N GLY A 214 2.49 6.21 9.16
CA GLY A 214 2.96 4.83 9.22
C GLY A 214 4.34 4.66 8.58
N ALA A 215 4.57 5.31 7.42
CA ALA A 215 5.86 5.30 6.76
C ALA A 215 6.97 5.91 7.63
N VAL A 216 6.75 7.09 8.20
CA VAL A 216 7.72 7.76 9.08
C VAL A 216 7.99 6.94 10.33
N LEU A 217 6.96 6.41 11.00
CA LEU A 217 7.12 5.56 12.17
C LEU A 217 7.91 4.29 11.86
N THR A 218 7.67 3.68 10.69
CA THR A 218 8.40 2.48 10.24
C THR A 218 9.87 2.80 9.96
N ILE A 219 10.17 3.93 9.30
CA ILE A 219 11.56 4.36 9.08
C ILE A 219 12.29 4.57 10.41
N ILE A 220 11.65 5.24 11.38
CA ILE A 220 12.24 5.46 12.70
C ILE A 220 12.47 4.13 13.42
N ALA A 221 11.48 3.23 13.43
CA ALA A 221 11.59 1.92 14.06
C ALA A 221 12.74 1.10 13.46
N THR A 222 12.89 1.12 12.13
CA THR A 222 13.91 0.35 11.40
C THR A 222 15.33 0.84 11.73
N GLN A 223 15.54 2.11 12.03
CA GLN A 223 16.86 2.63 12.44
C GLN A 223 17.40 1.95 13.70
N PHE A 224 16.51 1.49 14.59
CA PHE A 224 16.90 0.79 15.81
C PHE A 224 17.08 -0.72 15.61
N ILE A 225 16.56 -1.29 14.50
CA ILE A 225 16.47 -2.74 14.30
C ILE A 225 16.84 -3.07 12.84
N VAL A 226 18.01 -2.65 12.37
CA VAL A 226 18.47 -2.95 11.00
C VAL A 226 18.43 -4.45 10.64
N PRO A 227 18.77 -5.42 11.56
CA PRO A 227 18.64 -6.85 11.26
C PRO A 227 17.21 -7.34 11.06
N ALA A 228 16.20 -6.54 11.42
CA ALA A 228 14.78 -6.92 11.30
C ALA A 228 14.16 -6.53 9.94
N LEU A 229 14.91 -5.91 9.02
CA LEU A 229 14.37 -5.45 7.74
C LEU A 229 13.65 -6.57 6.95
N PRO A 230 14.17 -7.82 6.82
CA PRO A 230 13.44 -8.90 6.15
C PRO A 230 12.11 -9.25 6.82
N TYR A 231 12.07 -9.19 8.15
CA TYR A 231 10.83 -9.45 8.91
C TYR A 231 9.81 -8.32 8.74
N LEU A 232 10.26 -7.07 8.67
CA LEU A 232 9.38 -5.91 8.48
C LEU A 232 8.81 -5.83 7.05
N LEU A 233 9.62 -6.18 6.03
CA LEU A 233 9.14 -6.31 4.65
C LEU A 233 8.03 -7.36 4.55
N SER A 234 8.28 -8.55 5.06
CA SER A 234 7.29 -9.63 5.04
C SER A 234 6.10 -9.39 5.96
N PHE A 235 6.28 -8.66 7.06
CA PHE A 235 5.19 -8.18 7.90
C PHE A 235 4.22 -7.27 7.11
N ALA A 236 4.76 -6.27 6.41
CA ALA A 236 3.94 -5.40 5.57
C ALA A 236 3.21 -6.19 4.47
N ALA A 237 3.89 -7.16 3.83
CA ALA A 237 3.27 -8.03 2.84
C ALA A 237 2.12 -8.87 3.43
N GLY A 238 2.30 -9.45 4.62
CA GLY A 238 1.26 -10.23 5.31
C GLY A 238 0.05 -9.39 5.66
N ALA A 239 0.29 -8.19 6.18
CA ALA A 239 -0.77 -7.23 6.50
C ALA A 239 -1.54 -6.78 5.25
N MET A 240 -0.84 -6.47 4.14
CA MET A 240 -1.48 -6.11 2.87
C MET A 240 -2.30 -7.27 2.30
N LEU A 241 -1.78 -8.51 2.32
CA LEU A 241 -2.53 -9.67 1.82
C LEU A 241 -3.74 -10.02 2.70
N TYR A 242 -3.70 -9.73 4.01
CA TYR A 242 -4.88 -9.82 4.87
C TYR A 242 -6.01 -8.93 4.34
N VAL A 243 -5.72 -7.65 4.08
CA VAL A 243 -6.70 -6.69 3.53
C VAL A 243 -7.25 -7.17 2.19
N VAL A 244 -6.40 -7.67 1.30
CA VAL A 244 -6.83 -8.17 -0.01
C VAL A 244 -7.85 -9.31 0.14
N VAL A 245 -7.59 -10.25 1.04
CA VAL A 245 -8.43 -11.45 1.20
C VAL A 245 -9.70 -11.14 1.97
N GLU A 246 -9.59 -10.32 3.04
CA GLU A 246 -10.72 -10.01 3.92
C GLU A 246 -11.70 -9.02 3.28
N GLU A 247 -11.22 -8.10 2.45
CA GLU A 247 -12.07 -7.02 1.94
C GLU A 247 -12.13 -6.91 0.42
N LEU A 248 -11.00 -6.74 -0.24
CA LEU A 248 -11.00 -6.41 -1.66
C LEU A 248 -11.52 -7.56 -2.53
N ILE A 249 -11.20 -8.82 -2.20
CA ILE A 249 -11.73 -9.99 -2.91
C ILE A 249 -13.23 -10.16 -2.67
N PRO A 250 -13.78 -10.08 -1.44
CA PRO A 250 -15.21 -10.05 -1.22
C PRO A 250 -15.90 -8.89 -1.94
N GLU A 251 -15.37 -7.66 -1.88
CA GLU A 251 -15.97 -6.49 -2.53
C GLU A 251 -16.03 -6.64 -4.06
N MET A 252 -14.95 -7.08 -4.70
CA MET A 252 -14.93 -7.27 -6.15
C MET A 252 -15.86 -8.39 -6.62
N SER A 253 -16.26 -9.30 -5.73
CA SER A 253 -17.10 -10.46 -6.01
C SER A 253 -18.56 -10.28 -5.64
N GLN A 254 -18.96 -9.15 -5.03
CA GLN A 254 -20.33 -8.89 -4.57
C GLN A 254 -21.36 -8.88 -5.71
N GLY A 255 -22.62 -9.26 -5.39
CA GLY A 255 -23.79 -9.15 -6.26
C GLY A 255 -23.83 -10.17 -7.39
N GLN A 256 -24.36 -9.79 -8.57
CA GLN A 256 -24.46 -10.72 -9.70
C GLN A 256 -23.08 -11.07 -10.25
N HIS A 257 -22.91 -12.34 -10.65
CA HIS A 257 -21.64 -12.82 -11.24
C HIS A 257 -21.19 -11.93 -12.41
N SER A 258 -19.94 -11.48 -12.32
CA SER A 258 -19.30 -10.66 -13.35
C SER A 258 -17.80 -10.95 -13.37
N ASN A 259 -17.23 -11.07 -14.56
CA ASN A 259 -15.79 -11.26 -14.74
C ASN A 259 -14.99 -9.93 -14.61
N LEU A 260 -15.68 -8.79 -14.43
CA LEU A 260 -15.02 -7.48 -14.41
C LEU A 260 -14.01 -7.38 -13.27
N GLY A 261 -14.37 -7.73 -12.03
CA GLY A 261 -13.44 -7.74 -10.90
C GLY A 261 -12.17 -8.55 -11.21
N THR A 262 -12.32 -9.74 -11.77
CA THR A 262 -11.19 -10.62 -12.15
C THR A 262 -10.33 -10.01 -13.25
N VAL A 263 -10.93 -9.41 -14.28
CA VAL A 263 -10.17 -8.76 -15.37
C VAL A 263 -9.41 -7.54 -14.85
N PHE A 264 -10.03 -6.73 -14.01
CA PHE A 264 -9.37 -5.57 -13.41
C PHE A 264 -8.30 -5.98 -12.38
N PHE A 265 -8.51 -7.08 -11.63
CA PHE A 265 -7.46 -7.68 -10.81
C PHE A 265 -6.23 -8.04 -11.66
N ALA A 266 -6.43 -8.75 -12.76
CA ALA A 266 -5.33 -9.11 -13.65
C ALA A 266 -4.64 -7.87 -14.25
N ALA A 267 -5.39 -6.80 -14.56
CA ALA A 267 -4.83 -5.55 -15.04
C ALA A 267 -3.98 -4.85 -13.96
N GLY A 268 -4.49 -4.70 -12.74
CA GLY A 268 -3.76 -4.10 -11.60
C GLY A 268 -2.50 -4.89 -11.28
N PHE A 269 -2.59 -6.21 -11.19
CA PHE A 269 -1.47 -7.11 -10.99
C PHE A 269 -0.39 -6.92 -12.07
N SER A 270 -0.80 -6.88 -13.34
CA SER A 270 0.13 -6.72 -14.46
C SER A 270 0.82 -5.37 -14.46
N ILE A 271 0.10 -4.29 -14.17
CA ILE A 271 0.66 -2.94 -14.09
C ILE A 271 1.71 -2.87 -12.99
N MET A 272 1.40 -3.36 -11.79
CA MET A 272 2.34 -3.33 -10.68
C MET A 272 3.56 -4.22 -10.94
N MET A 273 3.36 -5.42 -11.48
CA MET A 273 4.45 -6.30 -11.88
C MET A 273 5.39 -5.61 -12.89
N VAL A 274 4.84 -4.88 -13.87
CA VAL A 274 5.64 -4.13 -14.85
C VAL A 274 6.40 -2.99 -14.17
N LEU A 275 5.76 -2.25 -13.24
CA LEU A 275 6.42 -1.18 -12.50
C LEU A 275 7.60 -1.72 -11.69
N ASP A 276 7.41 -2.81 -10.95
CA ASP A 276 8.49 -3.42 -10.16
C ASP A 276 9.64 -3.93 -11.03
N VAL A 277 9.34 -4.67 -12.11
CA VAL A 277 10.39 -5.26 -12.96
C VAL A 277 11.09 -4.21 -13.84
N ALA A 278 10.37 -3.16 -14.27
CA ALA A 278 10.96 -2.14 -15.17
C ALA A 278 11.71 -1.03 -14.40
N LEU A 279 11.34 -0.74 -13.17
CA LEU A 279 11.96 0.30 -12.35
C LEU A 279 12.81 -0.26 -11.20
N GLY A 280 12.51 -1.47 -10.71
CA GLY A 280 13.27 -2.13 -9.65
C GLY A 280 14.48 -2.84 -10.19
#